data_0fdbd1c6a2a791f5becb338c622e2b0c
#
_entry.id   0fdbd1c6a2a791f5becb338c622e2b0c
#
_cell.length_a   1.000
_cell.length_b   1.000
_cell.length_c   1.000
_cell.angle_alpha   90.00
_cell.angle_beta   90.00
_cell.angle_gamma   90.00
#
_symmetry.space_group_name_H-M   'P 1'
#
loop_
_entity.id
_entity.type
_entity.pdbx_description
1 polymer ?
#
loop_
_entity_poly.entity_id
_entity_poly.type
_entity_poly.pdbx_seq_one_letter_code
_entity_poly.pdbx_strand_id
1 'polypeptide(L)'
;MKETLSRSLSWLDQRFTPLARHLPESLKAPLRRLVRGDAAAPVRATPPVSRLHTRPVPDSLNMTTAGNEALSAATGAATAAADEAQSAEYAERVRREREIFADQVDINILPKIFHYWSHTYLRPKLEEFGCANPDEFFADALQAAVQDAQARPARFVSMGAGNCDTEVRVAQILAARGVRDFVLECVDINPLMLERGVALARETGLSEQIVPLLGDFNAWQAPRRYDAVMANQSLHHVLKLEHLFAAIEDCLQPQGRFVISDMIGRNGHQRWPEALAVVREFWAELPRHYRYHRQLDQQWDEFVDFDCSDEGFEGIRAQDILPLLIERFDFERFFAFANVIDPFIDRGFGGHFDADSPRDRDLVDRIHARDEAGLLAGTLKPTHAMAVLRRRPYAGPTQIWRHLTPQHCLRVPD
;
A
#
# COMPACT_ATOMS: atom_id res chain seq x y z
N MET A 1 29.82 -7.79 -14.79
CA MET A 1 28.50 -8.03 -15.38
C MET A 1 27.56 -8.87 -14.50
N LYS A 2 28.04 -9.65 -13.53
CA LYS A 2 27.18 -10.40 -12.56
C LYS A 2 26.82 -9.61 -11.30
N GLU A 3 27.61 -8.61 -10.93
CA GLU A 3 27.33 -7.77 -9.74
C GLU A 3 26.32 -6.64 -9.97
N THR A 4 26.17 -6.19 -11.20
CA THR A 4 25.20 -5.11 -11.55
C THR A 4 23.76 -5.62 -11.61
N LEU A 5 23.54 -6.91 -11.83
CA LEU A 5 22.21 -7.55 -11.89
C LEU A 5 21.59 -7.83 -10.52
N SER A 6 22.40 -7.88 -9.45
CA SER A 6 21.91 -8.11 -8.08
C SER A 6 21.25 -6.88 -7.45
N ARG A 7 21.48 -5.68 -7.99
CA ARG A 7 21.01 -4.42 -7.40
C ARG A 7 19.62 -3.96 -7.89
N SER A 8 19.04 -4.59 -8.91
CA SER A 8 17.85 -4.06 -9.59
C SER A 8 16.48 -4.59 -9.11
N LEU A 9 16.42 -5.36 -8.04
CA LEU A 9 15.18 -5.98 -7.56
C LEU A 9 14.77 -5.59 -6.14
N SER A 10 15.34 -4.52 -5.61
CA SER A 10 15.12 -4.08 -4.23
C SER A 10 13.77 -3.35 -3.98
N TRP A 11 12.90 -3.22 -4.91
CA TRP A 11 11.76 -2.29 -4.90
C TRP A 11 10.47 -2.77 -4.21
N LEU A 12 10.16 -4.07 -4.22
CA LEU A 12 9.11 -4.63 -3.36
C LEU A 12 9.51 -4.55 -1.88
N ASP A 13 10.75 -4.17 -1.64
CA ASP A 13 11.43 -4.12 -0.37
C ASP A 13 11.07 -2.93 0.50
N GLN A 14 10.44 -1.92 -0.02
CA GLN A 14 10.54 -0.61 0.61
C GLN A 14 9.63 -0.36 1.79
N ARG A 15 8.57 -1.15 2.04
CA ARG A 15 7.62 -0.75 3.08
C ARG A 15 6.88 -1.85 3.84
N PHE A 16 7.26 -3.10 3.72
CA PHE A 16 6.79 -4.11 4.66
C PHE A 16 7.60 -4.01 5.96
N THR A 17 7.13 -3.19 6.85
CA THR A 17 7.79 -2.80 8.08
C THR A 17 7.85 -3.94 9.10
N PRO A 18 8.93 -4.08 9.87
CA PRO A 18 8.95 -4.87 11.10
C PRO A 18 8.24 -4.10 12.23
N LEU A 19 6.91 -3.95 12.16
CA LEU A 19 6.09 -3.37 13.22
C LEU A 19 6.40 -3.97 14.61
N ALA A 20 6.77 -5.23 14.63
CA ALA A 20 6.90 -5.98 15.87
C ALA A 20 8.17 -5.76 16.68
N ARG A 21 9.27 -5.28 16.10
CA ARG A 21 10.50 -5.04 16.88
C ARG A 21 10.41 -3.83 17.78
N HIS A 22 9.56 -2.87 17.45
CA HIS A 22 9.42 -1.59 18.15
C HIS A 22 8.14 -1.48 18.98
N LEU A 23 7.33 -2.55 19.07
CA LEU A 23 6.18 -2.59 19.96
C LEU A 23 6.63 -2.41 21.42
N PRO A 24 6.06 -1.44 22.16
CA PRO A 24 6.21 -1.38 23.61
C PRO A 24 5.81 -2.72 24.23
N GLU A 25 6.50 -3.17 25.28
CA GLU A 25 6.18 -4.44 25.97
C GLU A 25 4.71 -4.50 26.44
N SER A 26 4.07 -3.34 26.67
CA SER A 26 2.65 -3.21 26.99
C SER A 26 1.72 -3.69 25.87
N LEU A 27 2.15 -3.62 24.59
CA LEU A 27 1.36 -4.03 23.43
C LEU A 27 1.72 -5.46 22.97
N LYS A 28 2.94 -5.91 23.23
CA LYS A 28 3.34 -7.32 23.03
C LYS A 28 2.61 -8.28 23.98
N ALA A 29 2.21 -7.81 25.16
CA ALA A 29 1.54 -8.63 26.18
C ALA A 29 0.12 -9.09 25.75
N PRO A 30 -0.77 -8.29 25.15
CA PRO A 30 -2.05 -8.74 24.63
C PRO A 30 -1.91 -9.75 23.50
N LEU A 31 -0.99 -9.51 22.54
CA LEU A 31 -0.69 -10.42 21.44
C LEU A 31 -0.16 -11.78 21.92
N ARG A 32 0.72 -11.79 22.96
CA ARG A 32 1.20 -13.01 23.60
C ARG A 32 0.09 -13.81 24.30
N ARG A 33 -0.97 -13.14 24.80
CA ARG A 33 -2.13 -13.80 25.43
C ARG A 33 -3.05 -14.45 24.40
N LEU A 34 -3.29 -13.78 23.25
CA LEU A 34 -4.10 -14.32 22.15
C LEU A 34 -3.49 -15.62 21.58
N VAL A 35 -2.16 -15.66 21.46
CA VAL A 35 -1.44 -16.83 20.91
C VAL A 35 -1.32 -17.97 21.92
N ARG A 36 -1.36 -17.70 23.24
CA ARG A 36 -1.28 -18.73 24.27
C ARG A 36 -2.58 -19.47 24.56
N GLY A 37 -3.69 -19.09 23.96
CA GLY A 37 -4.97 -19.75 24.16
C GLY A 37 -5.57 -19.53 25.56
N ASP A 38 -5.07 -18.55 26.32
CA ASP A 38 -5.66 -18.17 27.58
C ASP A 38 -7.01 -17.51 27.30
N ALA A 39 -8.09 -18.23 27.59
CA ALA A 39 -9.45 -17.82 27.31
C ALA A 39 -9.71 -16.41 27.83
N ALA A 40 -9.89 -15.47 26.94
CA ALA A 40 -10.41 -14.16 27.27
C ALA A 40 -11.86 -14.33 27.73
N ALA A 41 -12.21 -13.62 28.80
CA ALA A 41 -13.58 -13.52 29.26
C ALA A 41 -14.46 -13.08 28.08
N PRO A 42 -15.73 -13.58 27.98
CA PRO A 42 -16.57 -13.32 26.81
C PRO A 42 -16.77 -11.83 26.64
N VAL A 43 -16.39 -11.32 25.47
CA VAL A 43 -16.74 -9.98 25.00
C VAL A 43 -18.27 -9.95 24.97
N ARG A 44 -18.87 -9.02 25.71
CA ARG A 44 -20.31 -8.78 25.69
C ARG A 44 -20.72 -8.49 24.26
N ALA A 45 -21.51 -9.40 23.68
CA ALA A 45 -22.13 -9.20 22.39
C ALA A 45 -22.98 -7.92 22.44
N THR A 46 -22.75 -7.00 21.52
CA THR A 46 -23.64 -5.90 21.22
C THR A 46 -24.99 -6.47 20.79
N PRO A 47 -26.12 -6.02 21.36
CA PRO A 47 -27.41 -6.54 20.97
C PRO A 47 -27.72 -6.16 19.51
N PRO A 48 -28.43 -7.01 18.75
CA PRO A 48 -28.80 -6.71 17.37
C PRO A 48 -29.72 -5.50 17.34
N VAL A 49 -29.47 -4.61 16.38
CA VAL A 49 -30.31 -3.43 16.11
C VAL A 49 -31.71 -3.92 15.75
N SER A 50 -32.65 -3.77 16.67
CA SER A 50 -34.06 -4.08 16.43
C SER A 50 -34.65 -3.07 15.46
N ARG A 51 -35.35 -3.58 14.45
CA ARG A 51 -36.15 -2.80 13.51
C ARG A 51 -37.09 -1.84 14.26
N LEU A 52 -36.90 -0.55 14.03
CA LEU A 52 -37.81 0.51 14.48
C LEU A 52 -39.16 0.34 13.80
N HIS A 53 -40.16 -0.05 14.58
CA HIS A 53 -41.57 0.10 14.21
C HIS A 53 -41.89 1.59 14.23
N THR A 54 -42.30 2.13 13.11
CA THR A 54 -42.85 3.47 13.00
C THR A 54 -44.19 3.54 13.77
N ARG A 55 -44.19 4.28 14.87
CA ARG A 55 -45.43 4.78 15.52
C ARG A 55 -45.76 6.16 14.96
N PRO A 56 -47.03 6.51 14.76
CA PRO A 56 -47.39 7.83 14.30
C PRO A 56 -47.08 8.88 15.36
N VAL A 57 -46.51 9.99 14.91
CA VAL A 57 -46.19 11.17 15.73
C VAL A 57 -47.52 11.91 16.05
N PRO A 58 -47.77 12.26 17.31
CA PRO A 58 -48.84 13.21 17.63
C PRO A 58 -48.37 14.63 17.28
N ASP A 59 -49.28 15.38 16.64
CA ASP A 59 -49.12 16.80 16.37
C ASP A 59 -48.98 17.63 17.65
N SER A 60 -48.17 18.68 17.56
CA SER A 60 -48.06 19.81 18.46
C SER A 60 -47.38 19.61 19.83
N LEU A 61 -46.08 19.89 19.84
CA LEU A 61 -45.39 20.47 20.99
C LEU A 61 -44.64 21.73 20.50
N ASN A 62 -45.17 22.88 20.87
CA ASN A 62 -44.51 24.19 20.77
C ASN A 62 -43.23 24.14 21.62
N MET A 63 -42.05 23.86 21.01
CA MET A 63 -40.78 24.04 21.66
C MET A 63 -40.38 25.51 21.59
N THR A 64 -40.14 26.10 22.76
CA THR A 64 -39.68 27.47 22.93
C THR A 64 -38.30 27.65 22.28
N THR A 65 -38.04 28.81 21.70
CA THR A 65 -36.75 29.21 21.05
C THR A 65 -35.53 28.89 21.91
N ALA A 66 -35.62 28.99 23.22
CA ALA A 66 -34.51 28.64 24.15
C ALA A 66 -34.13 27.14 24.15
N GLY A 67 -35.08 26.23 23.90
CA GLY A 67 -34.80 24.79 23.79
C GLY A 67 -34.04 24.42 22.50
N ASN A 68 -34.33 25.10 21.39
CA ASN A 68 -33.61 24.90 20.11
C ASN A 68 -32.20 25.46 20.14
N GLU A 69 -31.94 26.59 20.82
CA GLU A 69 -30.60 27.14 21.00
C GLU A 69 -29.74 26.25 21.89
N ALA A 70 -30.30 25.70 22.98
CA ALA A 70 -29.59 24.78 23.85
C ALA A 70 -29.24 23.45 23.17
N LEU A 71 -30.14 22.89 22.33
CA LEU A 71 -29.91 21.68 21.56
C LEU A 71 -28.89 21.93 20.45
N SER A 72 -28.93 23.07 19.76
CA SER A 72 -27.96 23.47 18.76
C SER A 72 -26.56 23.68 19.37
N ALA A 73 -26.46 24.32 20.53
CA ALA A 73 -25.23 24.51 21.27
C ALA A 73 -24.63 23.18 21.77
N ALA A 74 -25.46 22.27 22.27
CA ALA A 74 -25.03 20.94 22.71
C ALA A 74 -24.56 20.07 21.52
N THR A 75 -25.23 20.15 20.36
CA THR A 75 -24.83 19.45 19.13
C THR A 75 -23.52 20.04 18.60
N GLY A 76 -23.36 21.36 18.59
CA GLY A 76 -22.14 22.04 18.19
C GLY A 76 -20.94 21.71 19.10
N ALA A 77 -21.16 21.63 20.42
CA ALA A 77 -20.12 21.22 21.37
C ALA A 77 -19.73 19.74 21.22
N ALA A 78 -20.70 18.85 20.92
CA ALA A 78 -20.44 17.44 20.69
C ALA A 78 -19.66 17.21 19.38
N THR A 79 -20.00 17.93 18.31
CA THR A 79 -19.24 17.88 17.05
C THR A 79 -17.83 18.43 17.21
N ALA A 80 -17.66 19.55 17.89
CA ALA A 80 -16.33 20.13 18.15
C ALA A 80 -15.44 19.18 19.00
N ALA A 81 -16.01 18.53 20.02
CA ALA A 81 -15.29 17.55 20.83
C ALA A 81 -14.93 16.28 20.02
N ALA A 82 -15.79 15.84 19.10
CA ALA A 82 -15.53 14.71 18.20
C ALA A 82 -14.43 15.07 17.21
N ASP A 83 -14.44 16.26 16.62
CA ASP A 83 -13.41 16.76 15.70
C ASP A 83 -12.07 16.90 16.41
N GLU A 84 -12.05 17.38 17.66
CA GLU A 84 -10.84 17.50 18.47
C GLU A 84 -10.27 16.13 18.84
N ALA A 85 -11.12 15.17 19.22
CA ALA A 85 -10.71 13.79 19.49
C ALA A 85 -10.14 13.09 18.26
N GLN A 86 -10.76 13.25 17.09
CA GLN A 86 -10.29 12.72 15.82
C GLN A 86 -8.96 13.36 15.41
N SER A 87 -8.79 14.65 15.63
CA SER A 87 -7.52 15.36 15.40
C SER A 87 -6.40 14.84 16.29
N ALA A 88 -6.69 14.58 17.57
CA ALA A 88 -5.71 14.03 18.52
C ALA A 88 -5.31 12.59 18.16
N GLU A 89 -6.27 11.75 17.77
CA GLU A 89 -5.99 10.39 17.30
C GLU A 89 -5.13 10.40 16.03
N TYR A 90 -5.44 11.27 15.10
CA TYR A 90 -4.64 11.43 13.89
C TYR A 90 -3.21 11.88 14.19
N ALA A 91 -3.03 12.86 15.06
CA ALA A 91 -1.71 13.33 15.49
C ALA A 91 -0.88 12.21 16.15
N GLU A 92 -1.53 11.36 16.95
CA GLU A 92 -0.87 10.20 17.56
C GLU A 92 -0.47 9.14 16.52
N ARG A 93 -1.30 8.86 15.51
CA ARG A 93 -0.94 7.98 14.40
C ARG A 93 0.25 8.51 13.61
N VAL A 94 0.26 9.80 13.29
CA VAL A 94 1.40 10.47 12.64
C VAL A 94 2.68 10.35 13.47
N ARG A 95 2.60 10.54 14.79
CA ARG A 95 3.75 10.38 15.67
C ARG A 95 4.30 8.96 15.63
N ARG A 96 3.42 7.95 15.73
CA ARG A 96 3.80 6.54 15.65
C ARG A 96 4.44 6.18 14.33
N GLU A 97 3.86 6.63 13.21
CA GLU A 97 4.39 6.43 11.86
C GLU A 97 5.83 6.95 11.77
N ARG A 98 6.09 8.18 12.25
CA ARG A 98 7.43 8.74 12.26
C ARG A 98 8.40 7.96 13.13
N GLU A 99 7.97 7.45 14.28
CA GLU A 99 8.80 6.65 15.18
C GLU A 99 9.13 5.27 14.58
N ILE A 100 8.16 4.60 13.96
CA ILE A 100 8.36 3.31 13.28
C ILE A 100 9.45 3.41 12.21
N PHE A 101 9.46 4.50 11.44
CA PHE A 101 10.38 4.67 10.31
C PHE A 101 11.66 5.45 10.65
N ALA A 102 11.81 6.00 11.87
CA ALA A 102 12.96 6.83 12.25
C ALA A 102 14.30 6.11 12.09
N ASP A 103 14.38 4.85 12.54
CA ASP A 103 15.63 4.06 12.58
C ASP A 103 15.77 3.09 11.41
N GLN A 104 14.84 3.12 10.44
CA GLN A 104 14.85 2.17 9.32
C GLN A 104 15.74 2.65 8.18
N VAL A 105 17.01 2.28 8.22
CA VAL A 105 17.99 2.58 7.18
C VAL A 105 17.95 1.56 6.05
N ASP A 106 17.76 0.28 6.36
CA ASP A 106 17.69 -0.84 5.40
C ASP A 106 16.28 -1.48 5.41
N ILE A 107 15.36 -0.84 4.70
CA ILE A 107 13.99 -1.36 4.52
C ILE A 107 13.97 -2.52 3.50
N ASN A 108 15.09 -2.82 2.90
CA ASN A 108 15.22 -3.49 1.60
C ASN A 108 15.64 -4.96 1.65
N ILE A 109 15.63 -5.64 2.81
CA ILE A 109 16.06 -7.03 2.89
C ILE A 109 14.86 -7.98 2.79
N LEU A 110 14.57 -8.46 1.57
CA LEU A 110 13.64 -9.57 1.38
C LEU A 110 14.34 -10.93 1.46
N PRO A 111 13.61 -11.98 1.86
CA PRO A 111 14.13 -13.34 1.86
C PRO A 111 14.56 -13.80 0.46
N LYS A 112 15.57 -14.65 0.37
CA LYS A 112 16.02 -15.20 -0.92
C LYS A 112 14.91 -15.90 -1.70
N ILE A 113 13.97 -16.51 -0.99
CA ILE A 113 12.82 -17.20 -1.63
C ILE A 113 11.88 -16.21 -2.32
N PHE A 114 11.76 -14.97 -1.82
CA PHE A 114 11.05 -13.90 -2.52
C PHE A 114 11.71 -13.59 -3.86
N HIS A 115 13.04 -13.47 -3.88
CA HIS A 115 13.77 -13.23 -5.12
C HIS A 115 13.65 -14.38 -6.11
N TYR A 116 13.65 -15.65 -5.63
CA TYR A 116 13.34 -16.79 -6.47
C TYR A 116 11.97 -16.66 -7.12
N TRP A 117 10.92 -16.42 -6.30
CA TRP A 117 9.55 -16.29 -6.79
C TRP A 117 9.40 -15.12 -7.77
N SER A 118 9.90 -13.94 -7.41
CA SER A 118 9.77 -12.75 -8.24
C SER A 118 10.48 -12.87 -9.59
N HIS A 119 11.66 -13.49 -9.62
CA HIS A 119 12.37 -13.75 -10.87
C HIS A 119 11.67 -14.79 -11.74
N THR A 120 11.12 -15.84 -11.11
CA THR A 120 10.52 -16.95 -11.83
C THR A 120 9.14 -16.59 -12.37
N TYR A 121 8.35 -15.82 -11.62
CA TYR A 121 6.93 -15.63 -11.91
C TYR A 121 6.50 -14.18 -12.15
N LEU A 122 7.05 -13.22 -11.43
CA LEU A 122 6.64 -11.82 -11.57
C LEU A 122 7.35 -11.13 -12.75
N ARG A 123 8.66 -11.32 -12.86
CA ARG A 123 9.47 -10.71 -13.90
C ARG A 123 9.01 -11.05 -15.32
N PRO A 124 8.72 -12.33 -15.71
CA PRO A 124 8.23 -12.64 -17.05
C PRO A 124 6.94 -11.91 -17.42
N LYS A 125 6.06 -11.66 -16.42
CA LYS A 125 4.82 -10.91 -16.62
C LYS A 125 5.10 -9.42 -16.86
N LEU A 126 6.05 -8.84 -16.15
CA LEU A 126 6.48 -7.46 -16.37
C LEU A 126 7.18 -7.29 -17.73
N GLU A 127 7.92 -8.30 -18.20
CA GLU A 127 8.53 -8.31 -19.53
C GLU A 127 7.48 -8.25 -20.64
N GLU A 128 6.26 -8.77 -20.43
CA GLU A 128 5.12 -8.59 -21.37
C GLU A 128 4.66 -7.11 -21.44
N PHE A 129 4.94 -6.31 -20.39
CA PHE A 129 4.69 -4.86 -20.38
C PHE A 129 5.89 -4.04 -20.88
N GLY A 130 6.98 -4.71 -21.28
CA GLY A 130 8.19 -4.09 -21.80
C GLY A 130 9.18 -3.61 -20.74
N CYS A 131 8.98 -4.00 -19.46
CA CYS A 131 9.87 -3.65 -18.34
C CYS A 131 10.36 -4.90 -17.61
N ALA A 132 11.63 -4.91 -17.18
CA ALA A 132 12.21 -6.06 -16.49
C ALA A 132 11.95 -6.06 -14.99
N ASN A 133 11.55 -4.92 -14.44
CA ASN A 133 11.29 -4.71 -13.02
C ASN A 133 10.41 -3.46 -12.87
N PRO A 134 9.87 -3.20 -11.70
CA PRO A 134 8.99 -2.06 -11.44
C PRO A 134 9.65 -0.69 -11.43
N ASP A 135 10.93 -0.58 -11.10
CA ASP A 135 11.63 0.70 -11.29
C ASP A 135 11.59 1.11 -12.77
N GLU A 136 11.72 0.14 -13.68
CA GLU A 136 11.55 0.36 -15.13
C GLU A 136 10.11 0.69 -15.51
N PHE A 137 9.11 0.07 -14.87
CA PHE A 137 7.70 0.41 -15.09
C PHE A 137 7.41 1.87 -14.75
N PHE A 138 7.92 2.35 -13.61
CA PHE A 138 7.86 3.77 -13.26
C PHE A 138 8.63 4.63 -14.25
N ALA A 139 9.87 4.26 -14.58
CA ALA A 139 10.71 5.01 -15.49
C ALA A 139 10.08 5.16 -16.88
N ASP A 140 9.46 4.11 -17.41
CA ASP A 140 8.76 4.15 -18.70
C ASP A 140 7.62 5.17 -18.71
N ALA A 141 6.79 5.16 -17.66
CA ALA A 141 5.68 6.08 -17.51
C ALA A 141 6.15 7.54 -17.35
N LEU A 142 7.20 7.77 -16.54
CA LEU A 142 7.78 9.11 -16.39
C LEU A 142 8.49 9.58 -17.63
N GLN A 143 9.19 8.69 -18.36
CA GLN A 143 9.79 9.04 -19.67
C GLN A 143 8.72 9.46 -20.68
N ALA A 144 7.60 8.74 -20.74
CA ALA A 144 6.49 9.12 -21.60
C ALA A 144 5.87 10.46 -21.15
N ALA A 145 5.78 10.73 -19.83
CA ALA A 145 5.33 12.02 -19.34
C ALA A 145 6.29 13.16 -19.70
N VAL A 146 7.61 12.93 -19.72
CA VAL A 146 8.59 13.92 -20.24
C VAL A 146 8.32 14.20 -21.72
N GLN A 147 8.05 13.18 -22.53
CA GLN A 147 7.79 13.36 -23.97
C GLN A 147 6.51 14.19 -24.22
N ASP A 148 5.48 13.98 -23.41
CA ASP A 148 4.18 14.68 -23.53
C ASP A 148 4.17 16.05 -22.84
N ALA A 149 5.15 16.38 -22.00
CA ALA A 149 5.20 17.62 -21.24
C ALA A 149 5.31 18.87 -22.13
N GLN A 150 4.46 19.85 -21.84
CA GLN A 150 4.41 21.12 -22.59
C GLN A 150 5.50 22.11 -22.17
N ALA A 151 6.05 21.94 -20.99
CA ALA A 151 7.10 22.81 -20.42
C ALA A 151 8.32 21.99 -19.98
N ARG A 152 9.45 22.68 -19.84
CA ARG A 152 10.71 22.10 -19.35
C ARG A 152 11.23 22.89 -18.14
N PRO A 153 11.79 22.22 -17.15
CA PRO A 153 11.83 20.77 -16.94
C PRO A 153 10.43 20.20 -16.69
N ALA A 154 10.20 18.94 -17.09
CA ALA A 154 8.98 18.21 -16.71
C ALA A 154 8.86 18.10 -15.18
N ARG A 155 7.65 18.19 -14.67
CA ARG A 155 7.38 18.22 -13.22
C ARG A 155 6.70 16.95 -12.75
N PHE A 156 7.32 16.27 -11.81
CA PHE A 156 6.81 15.07 -11.18
C PHE A 156 6.69 15.25 -9.69
N VAL A 157 5.81 14.48 -9.06
CA VAL A 157 5.72 14.39 -7.61
C VAL A 157 5.55 12.93 -7.20
N SER A 158 6.25 12.51 -6.15
CA SER A 158 6.10 11.19 -5.50
C SER A 158 5.42 11.36 -4.15
N MET A 159 4.35 10.58 -3.93
CA MET A 159 3.59 10.55 -2.68
C MET A 159 4.13 9.46 -1.76
N GLY A 160 4.59 9.85 -0.57
CA GLY A 160 5.16 8.94 0.41
C GLY A 160 6.49 8.37 -0.06
N ALA A 161 7.45 9.23 -0.40
CA ALA A 161 8.73 8.84 -0.98
C ALA A 161 9.70 8.15 0.01
N GLY A 162 9.47 8.30 1.31
CA GLY A 162 10.35 7.73 2.33
C GLY A 162 11.80 8.21 2.18
N ASN A 163 12.75 7.27 2.09
CA ASN A 163 14.17 7.56 1.85
C ASN A 163 14.48 7.89 0.37
N CYS A 164 13.48 8.07 -0.49
CA CYS A 164 13.60 8.32 -1.93
C CYS A 164 14.36 7.23 -2.70
N ASP A 165 14.44 6.00 -2.19
CA ASP A 165 15.22 4.94 -2.84
C ASP A 165 14.70 4.58 -4.23
N THR A 166 13.37 4.47 -4.39
CA THR A 166 12.72 4.20 -5.68
C THR A 166 12.90 5.39 -6.62
N GLU A 167 12.66 6.58 -6.13
CA GLU A 167 12.75 7.83 -6.89
C GLU A 167 14.15 8.02 -7.48
N VAL A 168 15.19 7.75 -6.66
CA VAL A 168 16.58 7.81 -7.11
C VAL A 168 16.89 6.74 -8.14
N ARG A 169 16.44 5.47 -7.95
CA ARG A 169 16.67 4.40 -8.95
C ARG A 169 15.94 4.71 -10.26
N VAL A 170 14.71 5.17 -10.20
CA VAL A 170 13.93 5.61 -11.38
C VAL A 170 14.64 6.76 -12.08
N ALA A 171 15.11 7.76 -11.35
CA ALA A 171 15.86 8.89 -11.90
C ALA A 171 17.20 8.44 -12.53
N GLN A 172 17.90 7.45 -11.96
CA GLN A 172 19.09 6.84 -12.55
C GLN A 172 18.78 6.15 -13.88
N ILE A 173 17.66 5.41 -13.96
CA ILE A 173 17.22 4.77 -15.21
C ILE A 173 16.92 5.83 -16.27
N LEU A 174 16.18 6.89 -15.93
CA LEU A 174 15.89 7.99 -16.83
C LEU A 174 17.20 8.68 -17.32
N ALA A 175 18.12 8.96 -16.40
CA ALA A 175 19.42 9.55 -16.73
C ALA A 175 20.25 8.66 -17.66
N ALA A 176 20.27 7.35 -17.45
CA ALA A 176 20.92 6.38 -18.32
C ALA A 176 20.33 6.33 -19.73
N ARG A 177 19.02 6.63 -19.85
CA ARG A 177 18.31 6.77 -21.14
C ARG A 177 18.46 8.18 -21.77
N GLY A 178 19.28 9.04 -21.17
CA GLY A 178 19.50 10.41 -21.66
C GLY A 178 18.41 11.42 -21.26
N VAL A 179 17.47 11.03 -20.41
CA VAL A 179 16.38 11.89 -19.92
C VAL A 179 16.83 12.53 -18.60
N ARG A 180 17.12 13.85 -18.62
CA ARG A 180 17.58 14.60 -17.43
C ARG A 180 16.77 15.87 -17.16
N ASP A 181 15.93 16.30 -18.10
CA ASP A 181 15.19 17.55 -18.03
C ASP A 181 13.85 17.36 -17.31
N PHE A 182 13.94 16.99 -16.04
CA PHE A 182 12.80 16.82 -15.12
C PHE A 182 13.19 17.17 -13.68
N VAL A 183 12.16 17.44 -12.86
CA VAL A 183 12.26 17.56 -11.41
C VAL A 183 11.21 16.64 -10.78
N LEU A 184 11.61 15.83 -9.83
CA LEU A 184 10.77 14.94 -9.03
C LEU A 184 10.73 15.43 -7.58
N GLU A 185 9.60 16.01 -7.19
CA GLU A 185 9.32 16.43 -5.82
C GLU A 185 8.93 15.20 -4.98
N CYS A 186 9.66 14.94 -3.91
CA CYS A 186 9.49 13.75 -3.05
C CYS A 186 8.77 14.15 -1.76
N VAL A 187 7.47 13.85 -1.68
CA VAL A 187 6.63 14.17 -0.51
C VAL A 187 6.70 13.04 0.50
N ASP A 188 7.06 13.37 1.74
CA ASP A 188 6.95 12.45 2.86
C ASP A 188 6.67 13.21 4.17
N ILE A 189 6.03 12.52 5.12
CA ILE A 189 5.71 13.07 6.45
C ILE A 189 6.93 13.04 7.38
N ASN A 190 7.94 12.21 7.09
CA ASN A 190 9.10 11.99 7.94
C ASN A 190 10.34 12.78 7.44
N PRO A 191 10.76 13.85 8.13
CA PRO A 191 11.88 14.66 7.69
C PRO A 191 13.22 13.88 7.68
N LEU A 192 13.42 12.92 8.61
CA LEU A 192 14.66 12.13 8.65
C LEU A 192 14.81 11.22 7.43
N MET A 193 13.71 10.70 6.93
CA MET A 193 13.71 9.90 5.70
C MET A 193 14.06 10.79 4.49
N LEU A 194 13.47 11.97 4.39
CA LEU A 194 13.79 12.93 3.33
C LEU A 194 15.25 13.40 3.38
N GLU A 195 15.83 13.59 4.56
CA GLU A 195 17.27 13.91 4.71
C GLU A 195 18.17 12.80 4.14
N ARG A 196 17.82 11.52 4.37
CA ARG A 196 18.54 10.38 3.77
C ARG A 196 18.37 10.37 2.26
N GLY A 197 17.16 10.66 1.74
CA GLY A 197 16.89 10.80 0.32
C GLY A 197 17.74 11.88 -0.35
N VAL A 198 17.89 13.04 0.29
CA VAL A 198 18.78 14.12 -0.18
C VAL A 198 20.24 13.65 -0.23
N ALA A 199 20.70 12.93 0.80
CA ALA A 199 22.05 12.39 0.82
C ALA A 199 22.27 11.40 -0.33
N LEU A 200 21.33 10.47 -0.54
CA LEU A 200 21.37 9.50 -1.63
C LEU A 200 21.35 10.17 -3.01
N ALA A 201 20.50 11.17 -3.19
CA ALA A 201 20.46 11.94 -4.44
C ALA A 201 21.79 12.66 -4.73
N ARG A 202 22.46 13.19 -3.71
CA ARG A 202 23.78 13.81 -3.84
C ARG A 202 24.84 12.79 -4.23
N GLU A 203 24.88 11.64 -3.56
CA GLU A 203 25.84 10.57 -3.83
C GLU A 203 25.73 10.03 -5.26
N THR A 204 24.51 10.06 -5.81
CA THR A 204 24.20 9.55 -7.15
C THR A 204 24.24 10.64 -8.25
N GLY A 205 24.53 11.90 -7.90
CA GLY A 205 24.61 13.01 -8.85
C GLY A 205 23.24 13.45 -9.38
N LEU A 206 22.19 13.30 -8.58
CA LEU A 206 20.80 13.60 -8.93
C LEU A 206 20.17 14.72 -8.07
N SER A 207 21.01 15.55 -7.43
CA SER A 207 20.53 16.62 -6.54
C SER A 207 19.64 17.67 -7.24
N GLU A 208 19.75 17.84 -8.56
CA GLU A 208 18.89 18.75 -9.33
C GLU A 208 17.55 18.13 -9.69
N GLN A 209 17.46 16.79 -9.75
CA GLN A 209 16.27 16.05 -10.13
C GLN A 209 15.41 15.67 -8.91
N ILE A 210 16.00 15.37 -7.77
CA ILE A 210 15.29 14.89 -6.57
C ILE A 210 15.18 16.04 -5.57
N VAL A 211 13.96 16.47 -5.31
CA VAL A 211 13.65 17.60 -4.43
C VAL A 211 12.77 17.14 -3.27
N PRO A 212 13.25 17.16 -2.03
CA PRO A 212 12.45 16.77 -0.87
C PRO A 212 11.35 17.79 -0.59
N LEU A 213 10.19 17.31 -0.18
CA LEU A 213 9.04 18.13 0.20
C LEU A 213 8.39 17.54 1.45
N LEU A 214 8.58 18.17 2.61
CA LEU A 214 7.90 17.74 3.82
C LEU A 214 6.41 18.02 3.70
N GLY A 215 5.58 16.98 3.81
CA GLY A 215 4.14 17.11 3.64
C GLY A 215 3.37 15.88 4.09
N ASP A 216 2.13 16.11 4.48
CA ASP A 216 1.16 15.08 4.82
C ASP A 216 0.21 14.86 3.65
N PHE A 217 0.24 13.69 3.04
CA PHE A 217 -0.61 13.37 1.88
C PHE A 217 -2.11 13.27 2.25
N ASN A 218 -2.49 13.09 3.52
CA ASN A 218 -3.88 13.17 3.97
C ASN A 218 -4.45 14.60 3.96
N ALA A 219 -3.58 15.61 3.93
CA ALA A 219 -3.93 17.02 3.85
C ALA A 219 -3.27 17.72 2.65
N TRP A 220 -2.72 16.92 1.70
CA TRP A 220 -1.93 17.46 0.61
C TRP A 220 -2.77 18.32 -0.32
N GLN A 221 -2.20 19.48 -0.64
CA GLN A 221 -2.68 20.39 -1.67
C GLN A 221 -1.55 20.60 -2.65
N ALA A 222 -1.80 20.31 -3.91
CA ALA A 222 -0.79 20.43 -4.94
C ALA A 222 -0.37 21.90 -5.14
N PRO A 223 0.90 22.24 -4.97
CA PRO A 223 1.36 23.63 -5.16
C PRO A 223 1.36 24.05 -6.63
N ARG A 224 1.26 23.09 -7.55
CA ARG A 224 1.29 23.29 -9.01
C ARG A 224 0.67 22.12 -9.75
N ARG A 225 0.65 22.21 -11.07
CA ARG A 225 0.33 21.07 -11.95
C ARG A 225 1.58 20.23 -12.21
N TYR A 226 1.34 18.91 -12.40
CA TYR A 226 2.39 17.93 -12.63
C TYR A 226 2.14 17.14 -13.91
N ASP A 227 3.23 16.80 -14.62
CA ASP A 227 3.23 15.92 -15.78
C ASP A 227 3.12 14.46 -15.37
N ALA A 228 3.56 14.11 -14.15
CA ALA A 228 3.29 12.83 -13.53
C ALA A 228 3.21 12.92 -12.01
N VAL A 229 2.38 12.06 -11.43
CA VAL A 229 2.35 11.73 -10.00
C VAL A 229 2.73 10.26 -9.86
N MET A 230 3.58 9.90 -8.91
CA MET A 230 3.87 8.53 -8.59
C MET A 230 3.59 8.23 -7.12
N ALA A 231 3.18 6.98 -6.84
CA ALA A 231 3.01 6.45 -5.51
C ALA A 231 3.49 4.99 -5.50
N ASN A 232 4.50 4.70 -4.69
CA ASN A 232 5.07 3.37 -4.58
C ASN A 232 4.94 2.86 -3.15
N GLN A 233 4.10 1.85 -2.93
CA GLN A 233 3.86 1.25 -1.61
C GLN A 233 3.51 2.31 -0.54
N SER A 234 2.61 3.24 -0.85
CA SER A 234 2.29 4.39 0.01
C SER A 234 0.80 4.69 0.11
N LEU A 235 0.00 4.30 -0.87
CA LEU A 235 -1.44 4.58 -0.86
C LEU A 235 -2.16 3.82 0.26
N HIS A 236 -1.70 2.62 0.61
CA HIS A 236 -2.29 1.85 1.70
C HIS A 236 -2.06 2.46 3.10
N HIS A 237 -1.20 3.50 3.21
CA HIS A 237 -1.05 4.33 4.42
C HIS A 237 -1.99 5.55 4.42
N VAL A 238 -2.79 5.77 3.37
CA VAL A 238 -3.61 6.98 3.25
C VAL A 238 -4.98 6.77 3.89
N LEU A 239 -5.32 7.59 4.89
CA LEU A 239 -6.63 7.60 5.53
C LEU A 239 -7.68 8.31 4.65
N LYS A 240 -7.30 9.43 4.01
CA LYS A 240 -8.19 10.27 3.20
C LYS A 240 -7.96 10.06 1.70
N LEU A 241 -8.13 8.83 1.22
CA LEU A 241 -7.90 8.45 -0.19
C LEU A 241 -8.71 9.31 -1.17
N GLU A 242 -9.96 9.62 -0.86
CA GLU A 242 -10.83 10.44 -1.72
C GLU A 242 -10.28 11.84 -1.90
N HIS A 243 -9.74 12.44 -0.82
CA HIS A 243 -9.10 13.75 -0.86
C HIS A 243 -7.82 13.71 -1.70
N LEU A 244 -6.94 12.73 -1.44
CA LEU A 244 -5.69 12.60 -2.17
C LEU A 244 -5.93 12.37 -3.67
N PHE A 245 -6.85 11.49 -4.04
CA PHE A 245 -7.13 11.19 -5.45
C PHE A 245 -7.79 12.38 -6.17
N ALA A 246 -8.65 13.15 -5.49
CA ALA A 246 -9.17 14.40 -6.04
C ALA A 246 -8.05 15.42 -6.28
N ALA A 247 -7.15 15.60 -5.31
CA ALA A 247 -6.01 16.52 -5.44
C ALA A 247 -5.04 16.08 -6.57
N ILE A 248 -4.84 14.76 -6.75
CA ILE A 248 -4.04 14.21 -7.85
C ILE A 248 -4.72 14.48 -9.19
N GLU A 249 -6.02 14.18 -9.31
CA GLU A 249 -6.79 14.43 -10.52
C GLU A 249 -6.72 15.91 -10.92
N ASP A 250 -6.90 16.82 -9.98
CA ASP A 250 -6.88 18.26 -10.22
C ASP A 250 -5.50 18.78 -10.62
N CYS A 251 -4.42 18.23 -10.05
CA CYS A 251 -3.06 18.71 -10.31
C CYS A 251 -2.41 18.09 -11.54
N LEU A 252 -2.91 16.99 -12.07
CA LEU A 252 -2.36 16.40 -13.28
C LEU A 252 -2.57 17.32 -14.50
N GLN A 253 -1.53 17.42 -15.34
CA GLN A 253 -1.66 18.00 -16.68
C GLN A 253 -2.64 17.15 -17.53
N PRO A 254 -3.23 17.71 -18.61
CA PRO A 254 -4.17 16.95 -19.45
C PRO A 254 -3.60 15.63 -19.99
N GLN A 255 -2.29 15.58 -20.29
CA GLN A 255 -1.58 14.38 -20.73
C GLN A 255 -0.79 13.72 -19.59
N GLY A 256 -1.00 14.16 -18.36
CA GLY A 256 -0.30 13.66 -17.19
C GLY A 256 -0.64 12.19 -16.86
N ARG A 257 0.24 11.55 -16.09
CA ARG A 257 0.10 10.17 -15.65
C ARG A 257 0.14 10.07 -14.13
N PHE A 258 -0.74 9.26 -13.58
CA PHE A 258 -0.63 8.80 -12.20
C PHE A 258 -0.15 7.36 -12.21
N VAL A 259 1.02 7.10 -11.65
CA VAL A 259 1.69 5.79 -11.69
C VAL A 259 1.75 5.22 -10.29
N ILE A 260 1.28 3.99 -10.13
CA ILE A 260 1.24 3.33 -8.83
C ILE A 260 1.84 1.94 -8.85
N SER A 261 2.36 1.52 -7.71
CA SER A 261 2.60 0.14 -7.32
C SER A 261 2.20 0.03 -5.86
N ASP A 262 1.12 -0.69 -5.55
CA ASP A 262 0.59 -0.67 -4.19
C ASP A 262 -0.21 -1.93 -3.83
N MET A 263 -0.49 -2.08 -2.53
CA MET A 263 -1.37 -3.09 -2.00
C MET A 263 -2.83 -2.66 -2.17
N ILE A 264 -3.65 -3.56 -2.73
CA ILE A 264 -5.07 -3.34 -3.00
C ILE A 264 -5.96 -4.42 -2.34
N GLY A 265 -5.36 -5.22 -1.46
CA GLY A 265 -6.04 -6.29 -0.73
C GLY A 265 -6.88 -5.78 0.44
N ARG A 266 -7.31 -6.70 1.28
CA ARG A 266 -8.08 -6.38 2.49
C ARG A 266 -7.28 -5.47 3.42
N ASN A 267 -7.99 -4.59 4.14
CA ASN A 267 -7.39 -3.71 5.15
C ASN A 267 -6.56 -4.52 6.16
N GLY A 268 -5.52 -3.89 6.72
CA GLY A 268 -4.60 -4.52 7.65
C GLY A 268 -3.78 -5.66 7.05
N HIS A 269 -3.67 -5.72 5.71
CA HIS A 269 -3.03 -6.80 4.95
C HIS A 269 -3.58 -8.19 5.24
N GLN A 270 -4.80 -8.24 5.77
CA GLN A 270 -5.52 -9.49 6.01
C GLN A 270 -5.90 -10.18 4.70
N ARG A 271 -6.23 -11.46 4.80
CA ARG A 271 -6.75 -12.25 3.68
C ARG A 271 -8.29 -12.27 3.69
N TRP A 272 -8.90 -12.17 2.52
CA TRP A 272 -10.31 -12.48 2.38
C TRP A 272 -10.56 -13.94 2.75
N PRO A 273 -11.77 -14.32 3.24
CA PRO A 273 -12.03 -15.69 3.72
C PRO A 273 -11.65 -16.79 2.73
N GLU A 274 -11.89 -16.57 1.43
CA GLU A 274 -11.56 -17.51 0.36
C GLU A 274 -10.05 -17.72 0.20
N ALA A 275 -9.26 -16.67 0.31
CA ALA A 275 -7.80 -16.74 0.25
C ALA A 275 -7.22 -17.29 1.56
N LEU A 276 -7.77 -16.91 2.71
CA LEU A 276 -7.36 -17.40 4.02
C LEU A 276 -7.52 -18.92 4.12
N ALA A 277 -8.59 -19.47 3.55
CA ALA A 277 -8.79 -20.92 3.50
C ALA A 277 -7.63 -21.62 2.77
N VAL A 278 -7.23 -21.09 1.59
CA VAL A 278 -6.11 -21.66 0.82
C VAL A 278 -4.76 -21.47 1.54
N VAL A 279 -4.52 -20.32 2.17
CA VAL A 279 -3.31 -20.12 2.99
C VAL A 279 -3.22 -21.16 4.10
N ARG A 280 -4.33 -21.46 4.79
CA ARG A 280 -4.38 -22.44 5.87
C ARG A 280 -4.16 -23.87 5.38
N GLU A 281 -4.61 -24.22 4.16
CA GLU A 281 -4.30 -25.51 3.53
C GLU A 281 -2.78 -25.72 3.43
N PHE A 282 -2.07 -24.79 2.80
CA PHE A 282 -0.61 -24.86 2.68
C PHE A 282 0.13 -24.70 4.00
N TRP A 283 -0.41 -23.89 4.93
CA TRP A 283 0.14 -23.72 6.26
C TRP A 283 0.20 -25.05 7.01
N ALA A 284 -0.83 -25.89 6.89
CA ALA A 284 -0.90 -27.20 7.53
C ALA A 284 0.21 -28.17 7.04
N GLU A 285 0.72 -27.99 5.80
CA GLU A 285 1.82 -28.77 5.25
C GLU A 285 3.20 -28.36 5.81
N LEU A 286 3.32 -27.14 6.35
CA LEU A 286 4.60 -26.60 6.80
C LEU A 286 5.13 -27.35 8.02
N PRO A 287 6.44 -27.65 8.08
CA PRO A 287 7.09 -28.06 9.32
C PRO A 287 6.94 -26.98 10.39
N ARG A 288 6.88 -27.40 11.68
CA ARG A 288 6.67 -26.47 12.80
C ARG A 288 7.68 -25.31 12.81
N HIS A 289 8.95 -25.56 12.48
CA HIS A 289 9.99 -24.53 12.48
C HIS A 289 9.83 -23.50 11.35
N TYR A 290 9.06 -23.77 10.30
CA TYR A 290 8.71 -22.79 9.25
C TYR A 290 7.58 -21.84 9.70
N ARG A 291 6.82 -22.22 10.75
CA ARG A 291 5.69 -21.46 11.26
C ARG A 291 6.09 -20.44 12.35
N TYR A 292 7.37 -20.11 12.43
CA TYR A 292 7.88 -19.10 13.36
C TYR A 292 7.94 -17.75 12.69
N HIS A 293 7.16 -16.78 13.19
CA HIS A 293 7.11 -15.43 12.65
C HIS A 293 8.34 -14.65 13.13
N ARG A 294 9.29 -14.42 12.25
CA ARG A 294 10.59 -13.82 12.58
C ARG A 294 10.52 -12.40 13.10
N GLN A 295 9.59 -11.60 12.56
CA GLN A 295 9.45 -10.20 12.94
C GLN A 295 8.74 -10.06 14.29
N LEU A 296 7.72 -10.90 14.57
CA LEU A 296 6.96 -10.88 15.80
C LEU A 296 7.61 -11.73 16.92
N ASP A 297 8.65 -12.51 16.60
CA ASP A 297 9.30 -13.43 17.53
C ASP A 297 8.31 -14.43 18.13
N GLN A 298 7.44 -15.03 17.29
CA GLN A 298 6.32 -15.87 17.73
C GLN A 298 6.20 -17.16 16.93
N GLN A 299 5.89 -18.26 17.63
CA GLN A 299 5.53 -19.52 17.00
C GLN A 299 4.02 -19.55 16.74
N TRP A 300 3.63 -19.78 15.48
CA TRP A 300 2.24 -19.89 15.07
C TRP A 300 1.91 -21.35 14.70
N ASP A 301 1.15 -22.04 15.52
CA ASP A 301 0.71 -23.40 15.19
C ASP A 301 -0.35 -23.38 14.09
N GLU A 302 -1.22 -22.35 14.08
CA GLU A 302 -2.15 -22.03 13.01
C GLU A 302 -1.79 -20.68 12.41
N PHE A 303 -2.16 -20.46 11.15
CA PHE A 303 -1.96 -19.15 10.51
C PHE A 303 -2.87 -18.09 11.14
N VAL A 304 -2.26 -17.07 11.71
CA VAL A 304 -2.94 -15.90 12.29
C VAL A 304 -3.08 -14.84 11.19
N ASP A 305 -4.33 -14.52 10.86
CA ASP A 305 -4.63 -13.42 9.91
C ASP A 305 -4.54 -12.08 10.64
N PHE A 306 -3.29 -11.66 10.92
CA PHE A 306 -2.99 -10.50 11.74
C PHE A 306 -3.45 -9.21 11.04
N ASP A 307 -4.10 -8.30 11.79
CA ASP A 307 -4.49 -6.98 11.30
C ASP A 307 -3.42 -5.94 11.63
N CYS A 308 -2.76 -5.41 10.59
CA CYS A 308 -1.72 -4.40 10.74
C CYS A 308 -2.28 -2.97 10.88
N SER A 309 -3.59 -2.76 10.62
CA SER A 309 -4.19 -1.42 10.59
C SER A 309 -4.44 -0.80 11.97
N ASP A 310 -4.33 -1.61 13.03
CA ASP A 310 -4.48 -1.14 14.41
C ASP A 310 -3.33 -0.24 14.86
N GLU A 311 -2.20 -0.25 14.14
CA GLU A 311 -1.00 0.51 14.47
C GLU A 311 -0.57 1.39 13.29
N GLY A 312 -0.35 2.68 13.54
CA GLY A 312 0.05 3.63 12.50
C GLY A 312 -0.99 3.75 11.38
N PHE A 313 -0.52 3.72 10.14
CA PHE A 313 -1.35 3.78 8.93
C PHE A 313 -1.25 2.51 8.07
N GLU A 314 -0.59 1.46 8.53
CA GLU A 314 -0.28 0.26 7.73
C GLU A 314 -1.54 -0.46 7.25
N GLY A 315 -1.75 -0.48 5.93
CA GLY A 315 -2.90 -1.15 5.32
C GLY A 315 -4.26 -0.57 5.71
N ILE A 316 -4.33 0.67 6.24
CA ILE A 316 -5.54 1.22 6.87
C ILE A 316 -6.76 1.24 5.94
N ARG A 317 -6.54 1.47 4.63
CA ARG A 317 -7.60 1.50 3.61
C ARG A 317 -7.18 0.84 2.29
N ALA A 318 -6.34 -0.18 2.35
CA ALA A 318 -5.83 -0.87 1.16
C ALA A 318 -6.95 -1.36 0.22
N GLN A 319 -8.04 -1.92 0.78
CA GLN A 319 -9.19 -2.44 0.02
C GLN A 319 -9.98 -1.37 -0.75
N ASP A 320 -9.84 -0.09 -0.36
CA ASP A 320 -10.58 1.01 -0.98
C ASP A 320 -9.82 1.63 -2.16
N ILE A 321 -8.52 1.32 -2.31
CA ILE A 321 -7.66 1.91 -3.35
C ILE A 321 -8.20 1.60 -4.74
N LEU A 322 -8.35 0.33 -5.09
CA LEU A 322 -8.77 -0.06 -6.44
C LEU A 322 -10.17 0.44 -6.81
N PRO A 323 -11.20 0.33 -5.95
CA PRO A 323 -12.53 0.91 -6.23
C PRO A 323 -12.47 2.40 -6.55
N LEU A 324 -11.76 3.18 -5.72
CA LEU A 324 -11.64 4.63 -5.89
C LEU A 324 -10.84 5.02 -7.14
N LEU A 325 -9.81 4.24 -7.51
CA LEU A 325 -9.08 4.45 -8.75
C LEU A 325 -9.97 4.20 -9.98
N ILE A 326 -10.78 3.14 -9.94
CA ILE A 326 -11.75 2.82 -11.01
C ILE A 326 -12.81 3.91 -11.14
N GLU A 327 -13.24 4.52 -10.04
CA GLU A 327 -14.22 5.59 -10.05
C GLU A 327 -13.68 6.86 -10.73
N ARG A 328 -12.40 7.22 -10.47
CA ARG A 328 -11.85 8.55 -10.81
C ARG A 328 -11.00 8.59 -12.07
N PHE A 329 -10.31 7.50 -12.39
CA PHE A 329 -9.32 7.48 -13.46
C PHE A 329 -9.65 6.44 -14.53
N ASP A 330 -9.09 6.63 -15.71
CA ASP A 330 -8.99 5.61 -16.75
C ASP A 330 -7.59 4.98 -16.71
N PHE A 331 -7.49 3.73 -17.11
CA PHE A 331 -6.26 2.95 -17.04
C PHE A 331 -5.56 2.92 -18.41
N GLU A 332 -4.30 3.36 -18.46
CA GLU A 332 -3.40 3.16 -19.61
C GLU A 332 -2.72 1.79 -19.51
N ARG A 333 -2.26 1.41 -18.27
CA ARG A 333 -1.70 0.09 -17.97
C ARG A 333 -2.26 -0.41 -16.66
N PHE A 334 -2.52 -1.72 -16.56
CA PHE A 334 -2.92 -2.34 -15.31
C PHE A 334 -2.37 -3.75 -15.20
N PHE A 335 -1.68 -4.03 -14.11
CA PHE A 335 -1.10 -5.32 -13.78
C PHE A 335 -1.37 -5.64 -12.32
N ALA A 336 -2.12 -6.70 -12.05
CA ALA A 336 -2.45 -7.14 -10.70
C ALA A 336 -1.96 -8.57 -10.46
N PHE A 337 -1.50 -8.87 -9.24
CA PHE A 337 -0.82 -10.12 -8.93
C PHE A 337 -0.85 -10.44 -7.43
N ALA A 338 -0.52 -11.68 -7.10
CA ALA A 338 -0.31 -12.24 -5.77
C ALA A 338 -1.51 -12.13 -4.82
N ASN A 339 -1.58 -13.05 -3.88
CA ASN A 339 -2.44 -13.07 -2.71
C ASN A 339 -1.98 -14.16 -1.74
N VAL A 340 -2.26 -15.44 -2.05
CA VAL A 340 -1.96 -16.58 -1.19
C VAL A 340 -0.46 -16.78 -1.00
N ILE A 341 0.33 -16.41 -1.98
CA ILE A 341 1.79 -16.56 -1.95
C ILE A 341 2.47 -15.65 -0.93
N ASP A 342 1.92 -14.44 -0.69
CA ASP A 342 2.57 -13.39 0.10
C ASP A 342 3.09 -13.87 1.47
N PRO A 343 2.29 -14.55 2.35
CA PRO A 343 2.76 -14.95 3.66
C PRO A 343 3.98 -15.88 3.62
N PHE A 344 4.14 -16.66 2.55
CA PHE A 344 5.19 -17.69 2.44
C PHE A 344 6.52 -17.13 1.93
N ILE A 345 6.49 -15.99 1.27
CA ILE A 345 7.70 -15.38 0.68
C ILE A 345 8.13 -14.10 1.38
N ASP A 346 7.26 -13.53 2.24
CA ASP A 346 7.52 -12.29 2.95
C ASP A 346 8.47 -12.47 4.14
N ARG A 347 8.89 -11.37 4.74
CA ARG A 347 9.85 -11.25 5.85
C ARG A 347 9.45 -12.04 7.08
N GLY A 348 8.14 -12.19 7.33
CA GLY A 348 7.62 -12.93 8.47
C GLY A 348 8.07 -14.39 8.45
N PHE A 349 7.90 -15.07 7.35
CA PHE A 349 8.12 -16.51 7.22
C PHE A 349 9.06 -16.91 6.09
N GLY A 350 9.18 -16.12 5.02
CA GLY A 350 9.96 -16.46 3.84
C GLY A 350 11.43 -16.77 4.12
N GLY A 351 11.98 -16.22 5.20
CA GLY A 351 13.35 -16.52 5.61
C GLY A 351 13.59 -17.95 6.15
N HIS A 352 12.53 -18.78 6.28
CA HIS A 352 12.65 -20.21 6.62
C HIS A 352 12.78 -21.09 5.37
N PHE A 353 12.41 -20.57 4.20
CA PHE A 353 12.52 -21.28 2.94
C PHE A 353 13.92 -21.06 2.36
N ASP A 354 14.56 -22.14 1.97
CA ASP A 354 15.84 -22.11 1.28
C ASP A 354 15.62 -22.04 -0.23
N ALA A 355 15.95 -20.91 -0.83
CA ALA A 355 15.79 -20.70 -2.28
C ALA A 355 16.67 -21.62 -3.14
N ASP A 356 17.63 -22.34 -2.56
CA ASP A 356 18.47 -23.34 -3.25
C ASP A 356 17.93 -24.78 -3.04
N SER A 357 16.99 -24.99 -2.10
CA SER A 357 16.35 -26.29 -1.82
C SER A 357 15.27 -26.61 -2.87
N PRO A 358 15.39 -27.73 -3.61
CA PRO A 358 14.34 -28.15 -4.54
C PRO A 358 12.97 -28.35 -3.88
N ARG A 359 12.96 -28.81 -2.61
CA ARG A 359 11.74 -29.02 -1.84
C ARG A 359 11.01 -27.72 -1.54
N ASP A 360 11.76 -26.69 -1.14
CA ASP A 360 11.17 -25.40 -0.78
C ASP A 360 10.69 -24.64 -2.01
N ARG A 361 11.45 -24.74 -3.12
CA ARG A 361 11.01 -24.23 -4.42
C ARG A 361 9.71 -24.92 -4.87
N ASP A 362 9.65 -26.26 -4.83
CA ASP A 362 8.44 -27.01 -5.22
C ASP A 362 7.21 -26.56 -4.42
N LEU A 363 7.38 -26.31 -3.13
CA LEU A 363 6.27 -25.83 -2.31
C LEU A 363 5.83 -24.43 -2.72
N VAL A 364 6.77 -23.49 -2.93
CA VAL A 364 6.48 -22.13 -3.39
C VAL A 364 5.85 -22.14 -4.78
N ASP A 365 6.31 -23.02 -5.68
CA ASP A 365 5.77 -23.19 -7.03
C ASP A 365 4.32 -23.71 -7.00
N ARG A 366 4.01 -24.66 -6.12
CA ARG A 366 2.64 -25.15 -5.91
C ARG A 366 1.71 -24.07 -5.33
N ILE A 367 2.21 -23.31 -4.34
CA ILE A 367 1.45 -22.21 -3.76
C ILE A 367 1.17 -21.16 -4.84
N HIS A 368 2.21 -20.76 -5.60
CA HIS A 368 2.04 -19.80 -6.70
C HIS A 368 1.06 -20.29 -7.76
N ALA A 369 1.15 -21.55 -8.19
CA ALA A 369 0.25 -22.12 -9.19
C ALA A 369 -1.21 -22.10 -8.71
N ARG A 370 -1.46 -22.40 -7.44
CA ARG A 370 -2.80 -22.35 -6.83
C ARG A 370 -3.32 -20.92 -6.71
N ASP A 371 -2.45 -19.97 -6.34
CA ASP A 371 -2.74 -18.55 -6.26
C ASP A 371 -3.12 -18.00 -7.63
N GLU A 372 -2.25 -18.15 -8.62
CA GLU A 372 -2.47 -17.64 -9.98
C GLU A 372 -3.72 -18.24 -10.63
N ALA A 373 -3.94 -19.56 -10.47
CA ALA A 373 -5.16 -20.20 -10.97
C ALA A 373 -6.43 -19.59 -10.36
N GLY A 374 -6.39 -19.26 -9.05
CA GLY A 374 -7.51 -18.61 -8.37
C GLY A 374 -7.74 -17.18 -8.86
N LEU A 375 -6.66 -16.40 -9.07
CA LEU A 375 -6.75 -15.05 -9.62
C LEU A 375 -7.32 -15.06 -11.05
N LEU A 376 -6.83 -15.94 -11.91
CA LEU A 376 -7.33 -16.07 -13.28
C LEU A 376 -8.79 -16.54 -13.33
N ALA A 377 -9.19 -17.43 -12.44
CA ALA A 377 -10.59 -17.87 -12.33
C ALA A 377 -11.51 -16.85 -11.66
N GLY A 378 -10.96 -15.81 -11.03
CA GLY A 378 -11.71 -14.80 -10.27
C GLY A 378 -12.22 -15.29 -8.91
N THR A 379 -11.84 -16.50 -8.47
CA THR A 379 -12.15 -17.06 -7.14
C THR A 379 -11.29 -16.49 -6.03
N LEU A 380 -10.15 -15.95 -6.38
CA LEU A 380 -9.29 -15.12 -5.54
C LEU A 380 -9.16 -13.73 -6.16
N LYS A 381 -8.89 -12.72 -5.34
CA LYS A 381 -8.63 -11.36 -5.79
C LYS A 381 -7.20 -10.97 -5.46
N PRO A 382 -6.48 -10.26 -6.36
CA PRO A 382 -5.10 -9.89 -6.12
C PRO A 382 -4.95 -8.94 -4.94
N THR A 383 -3.83 -9.01 -4.25
CA THR A 383 -3.45 -8.11 -3.16
C THR A 383 -2.54 -6.99 -3.61
N HIS A 384 -1.94 -7.09 -4.79
CA HIS A 384 -1.02 -6.10 -5.34
C HIS A 384 -1.46 -5.65 -6.73
N ALA A 385 -1.24 -4.37 -7.03
CA ALA A 385 -1.40 -3.85 -8.39
C ALA A 385 -0.33 -2.80 -8.73
N MET A 386 0.02 -2.79 -10.01
CA MET A 386 0.75 -1.71 -10.65
C MET A 386 -0.12 -1.11 -11.75
N ALA A 387 -0.19 0.19 -11.84
CA ALA A 387 -0.99 0.85 -12.86
C ALA A 387 -0.38 2.16 -13.33
N VAL A 388 -0.67 2.50 -14.59
CA VAL A 388 -0.54 3.84 -15.16
C VAL A 388 -1.94 4.33 -15.42
N LEU A 389 -2.31 5.41 -14.77
CA LEU A 389 -3.64 5.99 -14.76
C LEU A 389 -3.63 7.36 -15.46
N ARG A 390 -4.74 7.69 -16.09
CA ARG A 390 -4.94 8.93 -16.84
C ARG A 390 -6.18 9.65 -16.31
N ARG A 391 -6.17 10.98 -16.43
CA ARG A 391 -7.40 11.76 -16.23
C ARG A 391 -8.47 11.32 -17.23
N ARG A 392 -9.70 11.30 -16.79
CA ARG A 392 -10.84 11.04 -17.68
C ARG A 392 -11.19 12.22 -18.56
N PRO A 393 -11.63 12.00 -19.83
CA PRO A 393 -11.63 10.70 -20.52
C PRO A 393 -10.26 10.39 -21.13
N TYR A 394 -9.85 9.12 -21.14
CA TYR A 394 -8.69 8.63 -21.86
C TYR A 394 -9.14 7.70 -22.99
N ALA A 395 -8.85 8.10 -24.22
CA ALA A 395 -9.28 7.38 -25.43
C ALA A 395 -8.21 6.39 -25.96
N GLY A 396 -7.05 6.30 -25.29
CA GLY A 396 -5.99 5.39 -25.70
C GLY A 396 -6.26 3.94 -25.31
N PRO A 397 -5.44 2.98 -25.79
CA PRO A 397 -5.58 1.57 -25.42
C PRO A 397 -5.19 1.34 -23.96
N THR A 398 -5.87 0.39 -23.31
CA THR A 398 -5.49 -0.12 -21.99
C THR A 398 -4.70 -1.41 -22.16
N GLN A 399 -3.46 -1.44 -21.69
CA GLN A 399 -2.65 -2.66 -21.59
C GLN A 399 -2.96 -3.36 -20.27
N ILE A 400 -3.39 -4.62 -20.33
CA ILE A 400 -3.67 -5.46 -19.16
C ILE A 400 -2.97 -6.80 -19.30
N TRP A 401 -2.62 -7.42 -18.17
CA TRP A 401 -2.09 -8.77 -18.21
C TRP A 401 -3.25 -9.77 -18.33
N ARG A 402 -3.28 -10.51 -19.45
CA ARG A 402 -4.36 -11.43 -19.79
C ARG A 402 -5.73 -10.74 -19.73
N HIS A 403 -6.67 -11.28 -18.92
CA HIS A 403 -8.02 -10.72 -18.72
C HIS A 403 -8.24 -10.12 -17.32
N LEU A 404 -7.17 -9.95 -16.55
CA LEU A 404 -7.26 -9.35 -15.22
C LEU A 404 -7.47 -7.83 -15.30
N THR A 405 -8.67 -7.43 -15.74
CA THR A 405 -9.07 -6.01 -15.75
C THR A 405 -9.20 -5.47 -14.31
N PRO A 406 -9.14 -4.15 -14.09
CA PRO A 406 -9.42 -3.57 -12.78
C PRO A 406 -10.74 -4.08 -12.20
N GLN A 407 -11.81 -4.18 -13.00
CA GLN A 407 -13.12 -4.66 -12.57
C GLN A 407 -13.12 -6.14 -12.18
N HIS A 408 -12.38 -6.99 -12.92
CA HIS A 408 -12.20 -8.40 -12.56
C HIS A 408 -11.51 -8.56 -11.20
N CYS A 409 -10.58 -7.67 -10.88
CA CYS A 409 -9.79 -7.68 -9.65
C CYS A 409 -10.55 -7.12 -8.42
N LEU A 410 -11.69 -6.46 -8.63
CA LEU A 410 -12.52 -6.00 -7.50
C LEU A 410 -13.13 -7.18 -6.75
N ARG A 411 -13.07 -7.11 -5.42
CA ARG A 411 -13.94 -7.92 -4.57
C ARG A 411 -15.25 -7.18 -4.36
N VAL A 412 -16.31 -7.77 -4.85
CA VAL A 412 -17.67 -7.29 -4.55
C VAL A 412 -18.02 -7.79 -3.14
N PRO A 413 -18.43 -6.92 -2.21
CA PRO A 413 -18.95 -7.36 -0.91
C PRO A 413 -20.14 -8.31 -1.11
N ASP A 414 -20.23 -9.35 -0.28
CA ASP A 414 -21.35 -10.29 -0.25
C ASP A 414 -22.64 -9.59 0.20
#